data_32f800931784745421ddb174fcf381ff
#
_entry.id   32f800931784745421ddb174fcf381ff
#
_cell.length_a   1.000
_cell.length_b   1.000
_cell.length_c   1.000
_cell.angle_alpha   90.00
_cell.angle_beta   90.00
_cell.angle_gamma   90.00
#
_symmetry.space_group_name_H-M   'P 1'
#
loop_
_entity.id
_entity.type
_entity.pdbx_description
1 polymer ?
#
loop_
_entity_poly.entity_id
_entity_poly.type
_entity_poly.pdbx_seq_one_letter_code
_entity_poly.pdbx_strand_id
1 'polypeptide(L)'
;MKKGWSSGKVAAVILGSIGAAIVLVISLFVSVYQLSEYIIAWDEYETEARGQEKDDSTDEDDFDKEDDFGKEDDFDYNDTEYYEFHDAMRDDLSYRVSIEDFYMEADNGLNAQGMGAYPVITGENVKNSEIINNALKKEMSEIEKHVNEVSENIDKSESYLYKAECYVTYMDEDIFSIAYLEYGYLDGKRAESNVVSVNIDMDNGMVMTNTQLLEIDDEFSIEFRKRSDKQNGENELLDYYSDQDFTEMMNDEESLIIFYTPLGMEVGLNHDFGWVTVTYPDYKKYQNPL
;
A
#
# COMPACT_ATOMS: atom_id res chain seq x y z
N MET A 1 -28.05 -2.99 59.09
CA MET A 1 -28.60 -1.73 58.52
C MET A 1 -27.94 -1.41 57.18
N LYS A 2 -28.63 -1.59 56.05
CA LYS A 2 -28.13 -1.19 54.72
C LYS A 2 -28.39 0.31 54.55
N LYS A 3 -27.32 1.12 54.49
CA LYS A 3 -27.41 2.54 54.13
C LYS A 3 -27.86 2.67 52.66
N GLY A 4 -29.12 2.98 52.45
CA GLY A 4 -29.62 3.34 51.10
C GLY A 4 -28.98 4.64 50.63
N TRP A 5 -28.64 4.70 49.36
CA TRP A 5 -28.16 5.94 48.73
C TRP A 5 -29.29 6.98 48.72
N SER A 6 -28.97 8.22 49.02
CA SER A 6 -29.93 9.30 48.93
C SER A 6 -30.30 9.56 47.45
N SER A 7 -31.56 9.87 47.17
CA SER A 7 -32.10 10.10 45.84
C SER A 7 -31.30 11.14 45.03
N GLY A 8 -30.68 12.11 45.68
CA GLY A 8 -29.83 13.11 45.01
C GLY A 8 -28.50 12.53 44.48
N LYS A 9 -27.91 11.52 45.17
CA LYS A 9 -26.68 10.88 44.67
C LYS A 9 -26.94 9.97 43.45
N VAL A 10 -28.10 9.31 43.44
CA VAL A 10 -28.51 8.48 42.28
C VAL A 10 -28.79 9.36 41.06
N ALA A 11 -29.46 10.48 41.23
CA ALA A 11 -29.72 11.44 40.14
C ALA A 11 -28.41 12.03 39.57
N ALA A 12 -27.42 12.37 40.43
CA ALA A 12 -26.13 12.90 39.96
C ALA A 12 -25.29 11.86 39.16
N VAL A 13 -25.35 10.58 39.56
CA VAL A 13 -24.67 9.50 38.82
C VAL A 13 -25.33 9.26 37.44
N ILE A 14 -26.66 9.27 37.38
CA ILE A 14 -27.39 9.08 36.11
C ILE A 14 -27.14 10.25 35.16
N LEU A 15 -27.19 11.48 35.64
CA LEU A 15 -26.90 12.67 34.80
C LEU A 15 -25.46 12.70 34.33
N GLY A 16 -24.51 12.29 35.18
CA GLY A 16 -23.09 12.17 34.78
C GLY A 16 -22.84 11.11 33.70
N SER A 17 -23.51 9.95 33.82
CA SER A 17 -23.38 8.88 32.82
C SER A 17 -24.05 9.22 31.49
N ILE A 18 -25.16 9.95 31.48
CA ILE A 18 -25.79 10.45 30.24
C ILE A 18 -24.91 11.52 29.59
N GLY A 19 -24.31 12.43 30.35
CA GLY A 19 -23.39 13.42 29.86
C GLY A 19 -22.16 12.81 29.19
N ALA A 20 -21.55 11.79 29.79
CA ALA A 20 -20.42 11.06 29.24
C ALA A 20 -20.79 10.31 27.94
N ALA A 21 -21.97 9.70 27.90
CA ALA A 21 -22.45 9.01 26.70
C ALA A 21 -22.70 9.99 25.53
N ILE A 22 -23.24 11.18 25.81
CA ILE A 22 -23.44 12.21 24.79
C ILE A 22 -22.11 12.73 24.23
N VAL A 23 -21.12 12.95 25.09
CA VAL A 23 -19.77 13.38 24.64
C VAL A 23 -19.12 12.33 23.76
N LEU A 24 -19.23 11.03 24.11
CA LEU A 24 -18.73 9.94 23.30
C LEU A 24 -19.42 9.85 21.93
N VAL A 25 -20.74 10.01 21.89
CA VAL A 25 -21.49 10.01 20.63
C VAL A 25 -21.10 11.20 19.76
N ILE A 26 -20.95 12.40 20.33
CA ILE A 26 -20.52 13.59 19.59
C ILE A 26 -19.10 13.42 19.06
N SER A 27 -18.17 12.88 19.86
CA SER A 27 -16.80 12.63 19.40
C SER A 27 -16.75 11.62 18.25
N LEU A 28 -17.55 10.55 18.31
CA LEU A 28 -17.70 9.60 17.21
C LEU A 28 -18.27 10.26 15.93
N PHE A 29 -19.29 11.09 16.06
CA PHE A 29 -19.84 11.83 14.91
C PHE A 29 -18.84 12.81 14.30
N VAL A 30 -18.05 13.52 15.12
CA VAL A 30 -16.99 14.42 14.64
C VAL A 30 -15.92 13.65 13.92
N SER A 31 -15.49 12.51 14.46
CA SER A 31 -14.49 11.64 13.81
C SER A 31 -14.97 11.08 12.47
N VAL A 32 -16.22 10.59 12.41
CA VAL A 32 -16.84 10.11 11.17
C VAL A 32 -17.01 11.23 10.14
N TYR A 33 -17.41 12.43 10.59
CA TYR A 33 -17.54 13.59 9.71
C TYR A 33 -16.18 14.04 9.14
N GLN A 34 -15.14 14.11 9.97
CA GLN A 34 -13.79 14.40 9.51
C GLN A 34 -13.29 13.35 8.52
N LEU A 35 -13.53 12.07 8.80
CA LEU A 35 -13.18 10.97 7.88
C LEU A 35 -13.89 11.11 6.53
N SER A 36 -15.17 11.50 6.53
CA SER A 36 -15.94 11.70 5.27
C SER A 36 -15.45 12.91 4.47
N GLU A 37 -15.04 14.00 5.11
CA GLU A 37 -14.44 15.13 4.40
C GLU A 37 -13.06 14.77 3.80
N TYR A 38 -12.27 13.95 4.50
CA TYR A 38 -11.01 13.44 3.97
C TYR A 38 -11.21 12.50 2.77
N ILE A 39 -12.20 11.62 2.83
CA ILE A 39 -12.54 10.73 1.72
C ILE A 39 -13.01 11.52 0.48
N ILE A 40 -13.83 12.55 0.66
CA ILE A 40 -14.31 13.41 -0.44
C ILE A 40 -13.16 14.23 -1.04
N ALA A 41 -12.29 14.79 -0.22
CA ALA A 41 -11.10 15.51 -0.69
C ALA A 41 -10.13 14.58 -1.45
N TRP A 42 -10.12 13.29 -1.12
CA TRP A 42 -9.30 12.30 -1.79
C TRP A 42 -9.83 11.96 -3.19
N ASP A 43 -11.13 11.79 -3.34
CA ASP A 43 -11.80 11.52 -4.61
C ASP A 43 -11.61 12.68 -5.62
N GLU A 44 -11.68 13.93 -5.13
CA GLU A 44 -11.36 15.12 -5.94
C GLU A 44 -9.87 15.15 -6.36
N TYR A 45 -8.96 14.74 -5.46
CA TYR A 45 -7.51 14.77 -5.73
C TYR A 45 -7.07 13.68 -6.71
N GLU A 46 -7.65 12.48 -6.61
CA GLU A 46 -7.41 11.38 -7.56
C GLU A 46 -7.91 11.73 -8.95
N THR A 47 -9.04 12.42 -9.02
CA THR A 47 -9.61 12.91 -10.28
C THR A 47 -8.73 14.01 -10.93
N GLU A 48 -8.13 14.90 -10.13
CA GLU A 48 -7.19 15.92 -10.63
C GLU A 48 -5.84 15.31 -11.06
N ALA A 49 -5.32 14.32 -10.33
CA ALA A 49 -4.08 13.62 -10.68
C ALA A 49 -4.23 12.84 -12.00
N ARG A 50 -5.34 12.13 -12.21
CA ARG A 50 -5.66 11.46 -13.48
C ARG A 50 -5.94 12.45 -14.62
N GLY A 51 -6.37 13.66 -14.32
CA GLY A 51 -6.62 14.72 -15.31
C GLY A 51 -5.35 15.38 -15.85
N GLN A 52 -4.24 15.35 -15.11
CA GLN A 52 -2.97 15.97 -15.54
C GLN A 52 -2.14 15.07 -16.47
N GLU A 53 -2.34 13.76 -16.48
CA GLU A 53 -1.65 12.85 -17.41
C GLU A 53 -2.28 12.76 -18.81
N LYS A 54 -3.38 13.46 -19.08
CA LYS A 54 -4.11 13.35 -20.36
C LYS A 54 -4.17 14.60 -21.22
N ASP A 55 -3.33 15.62 -20.99
CA ASP A 55 -3.41 16.84 -21.80
C ASP A 55 -2.15 17.11 -22.64
N ASP A 56 -1.85 16.21 -23.57
CA ASP A 56 -1.07 16.56 -24.77
C ASP A 56 -1.39 15.67 -25.98
N SER A 57 -2.63 15.70 -26.47
CA SER A 57 -2.94 15.42 -27.87
C SER A 57 -4.28 16.03 -28.27
N THR A 58 -4.18 17.10 -29.04
CA THR A 58 -5.29 17.69 -29.82
C THR A 58 -5.89 16.64 -30.76
N ASP A 59 -7.22 16.43 -30.69
CA ASP A 59 -8.12 16.65 -31.86
C ASP A 59 -9.59 16.54 -31.42
N GLU A 60 -10.38 17.51 -31.88
CA GLU A 60 -11.83 17.63 -31.70
C GLU A 60 -12.55 16.46 -32.39
N ASP A 61 -13.55 15.84 -31.71
CA ASP A 61 -14.92 15.73 -32.19
C ASP A 61 -15.78 14.75 -31.36
N ASP A 62 -16.99 15.23 -31.10
CA ASP A 62 -18.25 14.51 -30.80
C ASP A 62 -18.56 14.02 -29.39
N PHE A 63 -19.41 14.81 -28.79
CA PHE A 63 -20.30 14.56 -27.67
C PHE A 63 -21.33 13.44 -27.98
N ASP A 64 -21.58 12.66 -26.99
CA ASP A 64 -22.73 11.84 -26.62
C ASP A 64 -22.36 10.38 -26.31
N LYS A 65 -22.10 10.07 -25.04
CA LYS A 65 -22.47 8.75 -24.47
C LYS A 65 -22.75 8.87 -22.98
N GLU A 66 -23.96 8.43 -22.66
CA GLU A 66 -24.57 8.32 -21.35
C GLU A 66 -23.71 7.52 -20.37
N ASP A 67 -23.72 7.97 -19.11
CA ASP A 67 -23.13 7.32 -17.93
C ASP A 67 -23.61 5.87 -17.77
N ASP A 68 -22.75 4.91 -18.01
CA ASP A 68 -22.93 3.51 -17.60
C ASP A 68 -21.96 3.19 -16.44
N PHE A 69 -22.32 3.66 -15.25
CA PHE A 69 -21.69 3.24 -14.00
C PHE A 69 -22.11 1.80 -13.70
N GLY A 70 -21.21 0.85 -13.89
CA GLY A 70 -21.42 -0.52 -13.39
C GLY A 70 -21.01 -1.64 -14.32
N LYS A 71 -19.74 -1.69 -14.67
CA LYS A 71 -19.07 -2.97 -14.98
C LYS A 71 -17.73 -2.96 -14.25
N GLU A 72 -17.54 -3.95 -13.39
CA GLU A 72 -16.20 -4.44 -13.07
C GLU A 72 -15.56 -4.74 -14.42
N ASP A 73 -14.65 -3.89 -14.88
CA ASP A 73 -13.88 -4.13 -16.07
C ASP A 73 -13.02 -5.36 -15.79
N ASP A 74 -13.36 -6.49 -16.40
CA ASP A 74 -12.46 -7.64 -16.53
C ASP A 74 -11.21 -7.11 -17.23
N PHE A 75 -10.18 -6.77 -16.45
CA PHE A 75 -8.91 -6.26 -16.98
C PHE A 75 -8.28 -7.38 -17.80
N ASP A 76 -8.31 -7.24 -19.13
CA ASP A 76 -7.76 -8.24 -20.05
C ASP A 76 -6.26 -8.05 -20.19
N TYR A 77 -5.49 -8.84 -19.44
CA TYR A 77 -4.02 -8.86 -19.50
C TYR A 77 -3.42 -9.15 -20.86
N ASN A 78 -4.20 -9.67 -21.79
CA ASN A 78 -3.67 -10.06 -23.11
C ASN A 78 -3.24 -8.87 -23.98
N ASP A 79 -3.69 -7.65 -23.63
CA ASP A 79 -3.38 -6.43 -24.37
C ASP A 79 -2.33 -5.53 -23.68
N THR A 80 -1.91 -5.82 -22.44
CA THR A 80 -0.90 -5.03 -21.73
C THR A 80 0.49 -5.64 -21.85
N GLU A 81 1.49 -4.84 -22.25
CA GLU A 81 2.91 -5.24 -22.30
C GLU A 81 3.58 -5.12 -20.93
N TYR A 82 3.07 -4.22 -20.06
CA TYR A 82 3.64 -3.87 -18.76
C TYR A 82 2.58 -3.98 -17.66
N TYR A 83 3.04 -4.29 -16.43
CA TYR A 83 2.16 -4.43 -15.29
C TYR A 83 1.67 -3.06 -14.79
N GLU A 84 0.39 -2.99 -14.49
CA GLU A 84 -0.24 -1.90 -13.76
C GLU A 84 -0.83 -2.45 -12.45
N PHE A 85 -0.77 -1.67 -11.35
CA PHE A 85 -1.24 -2.12 -10.04
C PHE A 85 -2.75 -2.37 -10.03
N HIS A 86 -3.12 -3.60 -9.72
CA HIS A 86 -4.50 -4.05 -9.56
C HIS A 86 -4.52 -5.32 -8.72
N ASP A 87 -5.69 -5.64 -8.18
CA ASP A 87 -5.88 -6.87 -7.41
C ASP A 87 -6.00 -8.09 -8.32
N ALA A 88 -5.15 -9.09 -8.07
CA ALA A 88 -5.20 -10.41 -8.69
C ALA A 88 -5.83 -11.45 -7.75
N MET A 89 -6.80 -11.05 -6.92
CA MET A 89 -7.45 -11.95 -5.96
C MET A 89 -8.25 -13.04 -6.67
N ARG A 90 -8.16 -14.28 -6.12
CA ARG A 90 -8.84 -15.48 -6.64
C ARG A 90 -9.58 -16.19 -5.51
N ASP A 91 -10.68 -16.86 -5.84
CA ASP A 91 -11.52 -17.59 -4.89
C ASP A 91 -11.53 -19.11 -5.13
N ASP A 92 -10.79 -19.60 -6.13
CA ASP A 92 -10.73 -21.00 -6.55
C ASP A 92 -9.55 -21.80 -5.96
N LEU A 93 -8.75 -21.18 -5.06
CA LEU A 93 -7.59 -21.81 -4.42
C LEU A 93 -7.96 -22.58 -3.14
N SER A 94 -7.01 -23.39 -2.63
CA SER A 94 -7.15 -24.14 -1.38
C SER A 94 -7.19 -23.27 -0.12
N TYR A 95 -6.85 -22.01 -0.24
CA TYR A 95 -6.86 -20.98 0.82
C TYR A 95 -7.71 -19.77 0.41
N ARG A 96 -8.02 -18.92 1.38
CA ARG A 96 -8.79 -17.68 1.19
C ARG A 96 -8.00 -16.49 1.69
N VAL A 97 -8.20 -15.36 1.02
CA VAL A 97 -7.65 -14.07 1.42
C VAL A 97 -8.79 -13.15 1.80
N SER A 98 -8.65 -12.44 2.89
CA SER A 98 -9.50 -11.32 3.28
C SER A 98 -8.63 -10.10 3.56
N ILE A 99 -9.14 -8.92 3.29
CA ILE A 99 -8.45 -7.66 3.57
C ILE A 99 -8.96 -7.10 4.90
N GLU A 100 -8.06 -6.72 5.79
CA GLU A 100 -8.35 -6.06 7.07
C GLU A 100 -7.82 -4.62 7.04
N ASP A 101 -8.64 -3.69 7.49
CA ASP A 101 -8.28 -2.27 7.58
C ASP A 101 -7.40 -1.99 8.79
N PHE A 102 -6.50 -1.03 8.65
CA PHE A 102 -5.63 -0.49 9.70
C PHE A 102 -5.80 1.02 9.80
N TYR A 103 -5.86 1.52 11.03
CA TYR A 103 -5.88 2.95 11.32
C TYR A 103 -5.18 3.22 12.65
N MET A 104 -4.40 4.31 12.71
CA MET A 104 -3.75 4.77 13.93
C MET A 104 -3.63 6.29 13.98
N GLU A 105 -3.52 6.84 15.17
CA GLU A 105 -3.16 8.24 15.43
C GLU A 105 -1.84 8.28 16.20
N ALA A 106 -1.05 9.32 16.00
CA ALA A 106 0.22 9.46 16.70
C ALA A 106 0.05 9.54 18.23
N ASP A 107 0.94 8.87 18.95
CA ASP A 107 0.90 8.74 20.40
C ASP A 107 1.02 10.08 21.15
N ASN A 108 1.69 11.07 20.56
CA ASN A 108 1.90 12.40 21.14
C ASN A 108 0.69 13.33 21.00
N GLY A 109 -0.40 12.89 20.36
CA GLY A 109 -1.62 13.65 20.16
C GLY A 109 -1.48 14.82 19.18
N LEU A 110 -0.44 14.84 18.35
CA LEU A 110 -0.33 15.74 17.21
C LEU A 110 -1.16 15.22 16.04
N ASN A 111 -1.43 16.07 15.05
CA ASN A 111 -2.23 15.74 13.89
C ASN A 111 -1.42 14.92 12.87
N ALA A 112 -1.07 13.70 13.26
CA ALA A 112 -0.40 12.71 12.42
C ALA A 112 -1.15 11.37 12.51
N GLN A 113 -1.44 10.78 11.37
CA GLN A 113 -2.30 9.60 11.23
C GLN A 113 -1.69 8.61 10.24
N GLY A 114 -1.92 7.31 10.47
CA GLY A 114 -1.61 6.23 9.56
C GLY A 114 -2.85 5.43 9.22
N MET A 115 -3.02 5.08 7.96
CA MET A 115 -4.09 4.18 7.51
C MET A 115 -3.60 3.24 6.42
N GLY A 116 -4.23 2.09 6.33
CA GLY A 116 -3.92 1.13 5.30
C GLY A 116 -4.81 -0.10 5.39
N ALA A 117 -4.49 -1.08 4.60
CA ALA A 117 -5.13 -2.38 4.64
C ALA A 117 -4.07 -3.47 4.46
N TYR A 118 -4.30 -4.65 4.99
CA TYR A 118 -3.40 -5.78 4.85
C TYR A 118 -4.17 -7.09 4.65
N PRO A 119 -3.62 -8.05 3.88
CA PRO A 119 -4.30 -9.31 3.65
C PRO A 119 -4.12 -10.27 4.83
N VAL A 120 -5.14 -11.08 5.06
CA VAL A 120 -5.12 -12.19 6.01
C VAL A 120 -5.44 -13.48 5.27
N ILE A 121 -4.51 -14.42 5.31
CA ILE A 121 -4.64 -15.74 4.69
C ILE A 121 -5.25 -16.72 5.68
N THR A 122 -6.28 -17.46 5.22
CA THR A 122 -6.94 -18.51 5.99
C THR A 122 -7.12 -19.78 5.14
N GLY A 123 -7.05 -20.95 5.78
CA GLY A 123 -7.24 -22.25 5.12
C GLY A 123 -6.82 -23.39 6.05
N GLU A 124 -7.48 -24.54 5.93
CA GLU A 124 -7.18 -25.69 6.82
C GLU A 124 -5.77 -26.27 6.62
N ASN A 125 -5.22 -26.09 5.41
CA ASN A 125 -3.92 -26.68 5.03
C ASN A 125 -2.80 -25.65 4.86
N VAL A 126 -3.04 -24.38 5.20
CA VAL A 126 -2.00 -23.35 5.10
C VAL A 126 -0.93 -23.59 6.15
N LYS A 127 0.27 -23.94 5.70
CA LYS A 127 1.43 -24.13 6.58
C LYS A 127 1.85 -22.79 7.18
N ASN A 128 2.18 -22.79 8.47
CA ASN A 128 2.71 -21.62 9.16
C ASN A 128 1.84 -20.34 8.99
N SER A 129 0.50 -20.49 8.92
CA SER A 129 -0.42 -19.37 8.67
C SER A 129 -0.22 -18.18 9.62
N GLU A 130 0.17 -18.42 10.89
CA GLU A 130 0.50 -17.37 11.84
C GLU A 130 1.75 -16.59 11.42
N ILE A 131 2.80 -17.28 10.94
CA ILE A 131 4.05 -16.63 10.47
C ILE A 131 3.75 -15.80 9.23
N ILE A 132 3.00 -16.36 8.27
CA ILE A 132 2.59 -15.66 7.06
C ILE A 132 1.81 -14.39 7.42
N ASN A 133 0.75 -14.51 8.20
CA ASN A 133 -0.11 -13.38 8.54
C ASN A 133 0.63 -12.30 9.36
N ASN A 134 1.58 -12.69 10.21
CA ASN A 134 2.44 -11.73 10.90
C ASN A 134 3.37 -10.98 9.92
N ALA A 135 3.90 -11.67 8.90
CA ALA A 135 4.72 -11.04 7.88
C ALA A 135 3.90 -10.06 7.03
N LEU A 136 2.71 -10.45 6.61
CA LEU A 136 1.79 -9.59 5.85
C LEU A 136 1.35 -8.35 6.64
N LYS A 137 1.16 -8.49 7.94
CA LYS A 137 0.78 -7.39 8.83
C LYS A 137 1.97 -6.50 9.24
N LYS A 138 3.20 -6.94 9.05
CA LYS A 138 4.40 -6.25 9.58
C LYS A 138 4.43 -4.80 9.13
N GLU A 139 4.05 -4.52 7.88
CA GLU A 139 4.05 -3.18 7.32
C GLU A 139 3.20 -2.20 8.13
N MET A 140 2.07 -2.64 8.67
CA MET A 140 1.23 -1.79 9.54
C MET A 140 1.97 -1.34 10.81
N SER A 141 2.91 -2.14 11.31
CA SER A 141 3.74 -1.76 12.46
C SER A 141 4.87 -0.79 12.08
N GLU A 142 5.40 -0.92 10.86
CA GLU A 142 6.38 0.05 10.35
C GLU A 142 5.70 1.41 10.07
N ILE A 143 4.48 1.41 9.53
CA ILE A 143 3.67 2.64 9.38
C ILE A 143 3.42 3.30 10.74
N GLU A 144 3.04 2.53 11.77
CA GLU A 144 2.84 3.06 13.13
C GLU A 144 4.09 3.73 13.66
N LYS A 145 5.23 3.09 13.51
CA LYS A 145 6.54 3.63 13.91
C LYS A 145 6.88 4.90 13.13
N HIS A 146 6.75 4.87 11.80
CA HIS A 146 7.05 6.00 10.92
C HIS A 146 6.20 7.23 11.25
N VAL A 147 4.87 7.07 11.40
CA VAL A 147 3.95 8.15 11.76
C VAL A 147 4.31 8.76 13.12
N ASN A 148 4.66 7.93 14.11
CA ASN A 148 5.10 8.44 15.40
C ASN A 148 6.43 9.23 15.30
N GLU A 149 7.41 8.73 14.54
CA GLU A 149 8.69 9.43 14.29
C GLU A 149 8.50 10.77 13.57
N VAL A 150 7.65 10.81 12.53
CA VAL A 150 7.32 12.05 11.82
C VAL A 150 6.61 13.03 12.76
N SER A 151 5.68 12.54 13.57
CA SER A 151 4.91 13.37 14.51
C SER A 151 5.78 14.09 15.56
N GLU A 152 6.97 13.57 15.86
CA GLU A 152 7.93 14.24 16.75
C GLU A 152 8.62 15.45 16.09
N ASN A 153 8.60 15.53 14.76
CA ASN A 153 9.35 16.50 13.97
C ASN A 153 8.49 17.55 13.26
N ILE A 154 7.17 17.35 13.18
CA ILE A 154 6.23 18.32 12.57
C ILE A 154 5.81 19.39 13.57
N ASP A 155 5.48 20.60 13.08
CA ASP A 155 4.92 21.65 13.90
C ASP A 155 3.47 21.34 14.31
N LYS A 156 3.02 21.87 15.46
CA LYS A 156 1.66 21.64 15.98
C LYS A 156 0.53 22.13 15.05
N SER A 157 0.86 22.98 14.09
CA SER A 157 -0.08 23.50 13.10
C SER A 157 -0.08 22.70 11.81
N GLU A 158 0.85 21.77 11.65
CA GLU A 158 0.95 20.90 10.49
C GLU A 158 0.12 19.61 10.69
N SER A 159 -0.25 19.00 9.60
CA SER A 159 -0.91 17.70 9.56
C SER A 159 -0.11 16.71 8.73
N TYR A 160 -0.03 15.47 9.20
CA TYR A 160 0.61 14.39 8.46
C TYR A 160 -0.33 13.20 8.31
N LEU A 161 -0.45 12.68 7.11
CA LEU A 161 -1.20 11.48 6.81
C LEU A 161 -0.33 10.51 6.02
N TYR A 162 -0.19 9.28 6.53
CA TYR A 162 0.46 8.18 5.82
C TYR A 162 -0.57 7.14 5.40
N LYS A 163 -0.53 6.73 4.14
CA LYS A 163 -1.44 5.75 3.57
C LYS A 163 -0.68 4.59 2.96
N ALA A 164 -1.19 3.37 3.14
CA ALA A 164 -0.72 2.18 2.44
C ALA A 164 -1.89 1.50 1.72
N GLU A 165 -1.84 1.47 0.41
CA GLU A 165 -2.78 0.72 -0.43
C GLU A 165 -2.20 -0.67 -0.70
N CYS A 166 -2.92 -1.72 -0.32
CA CYS A 166 -2.48 -3.10 -0.49
C CYS A 166 -3.06 -3.71 -1.76
N TYR A 167 -2.20 -4.24 -2.60
CA TYR A 167 -2.58 -5.02 -3.78
C TYR A 167 -2.10 -6.47 -3.64
N VAL A 168 -3.00 -7.42 -3.84
CA VAL A 168 -2.62 -8.82 -4.08
C VAL A 168 -2.18 -8.91 -5.53
N THR A 169 -0.87 -8.88 -5.77
CA THR A 169 -0.30 -8.78 -7.12
C THR A 169 -0.24 -10.11 -7.85
N TYR A 170 -0.18 -11.23 -7.09
CA TYR A 170 -0.21 -12.59 -7.62
C TYR A 170 -0.64 -13.59 -6.55
N MET A 171 -1.41 -14.60 -6.94
CA MET A 171 -1.68 -15.74 -6.08
C MET A 171 -1.98 -17.02 -6.86
N ASP A 172 -1.36 -18.11 -6.43
CA ASP A 172 -1.68 -19.48 -6.84
C ASP A 172 -1.45 -20.45 -5.66
N GLU A 173 -1.39 -21.76 -5.89
CA GLU A 173 -1.18 -22.75 -4.82
C GLU A 173 0.23 -22.69 -4.22
N ASP A 174 1.21 -22.19 -4.96
CA ASP A 174 2.64 -22.22 -4.59
C ASP A 174 3.13 -20.85 -4.11
N ILE A 175 2.61 -19.74 -4.67
CA ILE A 175 3.08 -18.36 -4.43
C ILE A 175 1.93 -17.46 -4.06
N PHE A 176 2.14 -16.62 -3.04
CA PHE A 176 1.31 -15.48 -2.73
C PHE A 176 2.17 -14.21 -2.68
N SER A 177 1.81 -13.20 -3.44
CA SER A 177 2.59 -11.97 -3.57
C SER A 177 1.71 -10.74 -3.43
N ILE A 178 2.21 -9.76 -2.68
CA ILE A 178 1.55 -8.47 -2.46
C ILE A 178 2.52 -7.32 -2.64
N ALA A 179 1.96 -6.16 -2.94
CA ALA A 179 2.66 -4.89 -2.85
C ALA A 179 1.80 -3.87 -2.08
N TYR A 180 2.45 -3.09 -1.23
CA TYR A 180 1.89 -1.89 -0.60
C TYR A 180 2.40 -0.67 -1.35
N LEU A 181 1.48 0.15 -1.87
CA LEU A 181 1.80 1.49 -2.35
C LEU A 181 1.60 2.47 -1.20
N GLU A 182 2.67 3.12 -0.82
CA GLU A 182 2.71 3.96 0.35
C GLU A 182 2.90 5.43 -0.01
N TYR A 183 2.14 6.29 0.63
CA TYR A 183 2.13 7.73 0.37
C TYR A 183 2.07 8.50 1.67
N GLY A 184 3.05 9.38 1.90
CA GLY A 184 3.04 10.35 2.99
C GLY A 184 2.62 11.73 2.49
N TYR A 185 1.71 12.37 3.21
CA TYR A 185 1.20 13.70 2.91
C TYR A 185 1.44 14.65 4.07
N LEU A 186 2.12 15.76 3.82
CA LEU A 186 2.28 16.86 4.76
C LEU A 186 1.40 18.03 4.33
N ASP A 187 0.46 18.44 5.17
CA ASP A 187 -0.56 19.46 4.87
C ASP A 187 -1.30 19.20 3.54
N GLY A 188 -1.64 17.92 3.29
CA GLY A 188 -2.35 17.49 2.10
C GLY A 188 -1.50 17.45 0.82
N LYS A 189 -0.19 17.72 0.90
CA LYS A 189 0.73 17.60 -0.23
C LYS A 189 1.56 16.34 -0.10
N ARG A 190 1.63 15.55 -1.17
CA ARG A 190 2.47 14.35 -1.20
C ARG A 190 3.93 14.72 -0.95
N ALA A 191 4.50 14.18 0.12
CA ALA A 191 5.87 14.40 0.55
C ALA A 191 6.77 13.20 0.26
N GLU A 192 6.19 11.99 0.26
CA GLU A 192 6.92 10.75 0.04
C GLU A 192 6.03 9.69 -0.63
N SER A 193 6.65 8.75 -1.32
CA SER A 193 5.97 7.58 -1.87
C SER A 193 6.94 6.41 -2.00
N ASN A 194 6.51 5.21 -1.57
CA ASN A 194 7.30 4.00 -1.58
C ASN A 194 6.46 2.82 -2.07
N VAL A 195 7.13 1.74 -2.45
CA VAL A 195 6.51 0.44 -2.67
C VAL A 195 7.21 -0.58 -1.77
N VAL A 196 6.43 -1.29 -0.97
CA VAL A 196 6.91 -2.41 -0.14
C VAL A 196 6.28 -3.69 -0.64
N SER A 197 7.05 -4.74 -0.84
CA SER A 197 6.55 -6.01 -1.35
C SER A 197 6.82 -7.16 -0.41
N VAL A 198 5.90 -8.14 -0.38
CA VAL A 198 6.04 -9.37 0.39
C VAL A 198 5.67 -10.55 -0.51
N ASN A 199 6.59 -11.51 -0.61
CA ASN A 199 6.40 -12.73 -1.38
C ASN A 199 6.44 -13.93 -0.43
N ILE A 200 5.47 -14.81 -0.54
CA ILE A 200 5.29 -15.98 0.31
C ILE A 200 5.41 -17.25 -0.55
N ASP A 201 6.29 -18.15 -0.13
CA ASP A 201 6.29 -19.55 -0.55
C ASP A 201 5.18 -20.29 0.23
N MET A 202 4.07 -20.57 -0.42
CA MET A 202 2.90 -21.19 0.20
C MET A 202 3.14 -22.68 0.51
N ASP A 203 4.02 -23.35 -0.23
CA ASP A 203 4.40 -24.73 0.02
C ASP A 203 5.13 -24.89 1.36
N ASN A 204 6.02 -23.97 1.68
CA ASN A 204 6.80 -23.98 2.91
C ASN A 204 6.19 -23.09 4.02
N GLY A 205 5.27 -22.17 3.66
CA GLY A 205 4.69 -21.19 4.56
C GLY A 205 5.74 -20.21 5.08
N MET A 206 6.56 -19.68 4.19
CA MET A 206 7.69 -18.80 4.53
C MET A 206 7.74 -17.56 3.63
N VAL A 207 8.18 -16.44 4.19
CA VAL A 207 8.53 -15.26 3.40
C VAL A 207 9.78 -15.56 2.58
N MET A 208 9.72 -15.25 1.30
CA MET A 208 10.87 -15.37 0.40
C MET A 208 11.76 -14.13 0.53
N THR A 209 13.06 -14.33 0.59
CA THR A 209 14.04 -13.23 0.55
C THR A 209 14.30 -12.80 -0.90
N ASN A 210 14.76 -11.56 -1.09
CA ASN A 210 15.10 -11.04 -2.41
C ASN A 210 16.10 -11.91 -3.16
N THR A 211 17.11 -12.44 -2.45
CA THR A 211 18.12 -13.35 -3.02
C THR A 211 17.57 -14.73 -3.42
N GLN A 212 16.44 -15.16 -2.88
CA GLN A 212 15.72 -16.36 -3.34
C GLN A 212 14.87 -16.07 -4.59
N LEU A 213 14.49 -14.82 -4.80
CA LEU A 213 13.69 -14.41 -5.94
C LEU A 213 14.56 -14.18 -7.18
N LEU A 214 15.60 -13.36 -7.06
CA LEU A 214 16.47 -12.99 -8.18
C LEU A 214 17.93 -12.88 -7.76
N GLU A 215 18.83 -13.14 -8.71
CA GLU A 215 20.24 -12.77 -8.65
C GLU A 215 20.43 -11.42 -9.35
N ILE A 216 20.84 -10.40 -8.58
CA ILE A 216 21.06 -9.04 -9.07
C ILE A 216 22.57 -8.80 -9.14
N ASP A 217 23.10 -8.82 -10.34
CA ASP A 217 24.49 -8.52 -10.66
C ASP A 217 24.59 -7.27 -11.57
N ASP A 218 25.81 -6.95 -11.99
CA ASP A 218 26.05 -5.80 -12.87
C ASP A 218 25.34 -5.95 -14.24
N GLU A 219 25.20 -7.18 -14.76
CA GLU A 219 24.50 -7.42 -16.03
C GLU A 219 23.00 -7.18 -15.88
N PHE A 220 22.43 -7.62 -14.75
CA PHE A 220 21.03 -7.34 -14.42
C PHE A 220 20.76 -5.83 -14.31
N SER A 221 21.63 -5.10 -13.61
CA SER A 221 21.48 -3.65 -13.42
C SER A 221 21.53 -2.86 -14.75
N ILE A 222 22.42 -3.25 -15.65
CA ILE A 222 22.48 -2.68 -17.01
C ILE A 222 21.21 -2.99 -17.81
N GLU A 223 20.72 -4.22 -17.72
CA GLU A 223 19.49 -4.64 -18.41
C GLU A 223 18.26 -3.93 -17.82
N PHE A 224 18.20 -3.74 -16.48
CA PHE A 224 17.14 -2.99 -15.83
C PHE A 224 17.01 -1.58 -16.40
N ARG A 225 18.10 -0.82 -16.51
CA ARG A 225 18.09 0.54 -17.08
C ARG A 225 17.50 0.55 -18.49
N LYS A 226 17.94 -0.37 -19.35
CA LYS A 226 17.43 -0.46 -20.74
C LYS A 226 15.94 -0.76 -20.80
N ARG A 227 15.46 -1.62 -19.88
CA ARG A 227 14.03 -1.94 -19.83
C ARG A 227 13.23 -0.80 -19.24
N SER A 228 13.78 -0.11 -18.23
CA SER A 228 13.15 1.08 -17.66
C SER A 228 12.99 2.18 -18.69
N ASP A 229 14.03 2.47 -19.49
CA ASP A 229 13.95 3.46 -20.58
C ASP A 229 12.86 3.09 -21.60
N LYS A 230 12.73 1.81 -21.91
CA LYS A 230 11.71 1.33 -22.85
C LYS A 230 10.30 1.44 -22.28
N GLN A 231 10.11 1.05 -21.01
CA GLN A 231 8.80 0.98 -20.34
C GLN A 231 8.34 2.34 -19.82
N ASN A 232 9.23 3.07 -19.14
CA ASN A 232 8.91 4.26 -18.38
C ASN A 232 9.39 5.56 -19.06
N GLY A 233 10.11 5.44 -20.20
CA GLY A 233 10.83 6.55 -20.82
C GLY A 233 12.17 6.83 -20.14
N GLU A 234 12.96 7.77 -20.73
CA GLU A 234 14.25 8.17 -20.19
C GLU A 234 14.07 8.73 -18.75
N ASN A 235 14.80 8.15 -17.80
CA ASN A 235 14.77 8.55 -16.41
C ASN A 235 16.13 9.13 -16.01
N GLU A 236 16.24 10.47 -15.98
CA GLU A 236 17.48 11.19 -15.64
C GLU A 236 18.03 10.77 -14.27
N LEU A 237 17.17 10.30 -13.34
CA LEU A 237 17.61 9.84 -12.03
C LEU A 237 18.45 8.57 -12.14
N LEU A 238 18.00 7.61 -12.96
CA LEU A 238 18.75 6.36 -13.17
C LEU A 238 20.10 6.62 -13.83
N ASP A 239 20.19 7.63 -14.69
CA ASP A 239 21.42 8.02 -15.38
C ASP A 239 22.44 8.69 -14.45
N TYR A 240 22.00 9.20 -13.31
CA TYR A 240 22.87 9.86 -12.33
C TYR A 240 23.83 8.91 -11.63
N TYR A 241 23.44 7.65 -11.45
CA TYR A 241 24.23 6.64 -10.76
C TYR A 241 25.18 5.88 -11.71
N SER A 242 26.37 5.53 -11.25
CA SER A 242 27.20 4.55 -11.96
C SER A 242 26.55 3.16 -11.93
N ASP A 243 26.95 2.24 -12.82
CA ASP A 243 26.42 0.86 -12.83
C ASP A 243 26.68 0.17 -11.48
N GLN A 244 27.85 0.39 -10.88
CA GLN A 244 28.19 -0.18 -9.59
C GLN A 244 27.31 0.37 -8.45
N ASP A 245 27.15 1.72 -8.37
CA ASP A 245 26.32 2.33 -7.33
C ASP A 245 24.87 1.86 -7.48
N PHE A 246 24.40 1.72 -8.71
CA PHE A 246 23.06 1.25 -9.00
C PHE A 246 22.85 -0.22 -8.62
N THR A 247 23.85 -1.09 -8.90
CA THR A 247 23.83 -2.49 -8.45
C THR A 247 23.81 -2.58 -6.92
N GLU A 248 24.57 -1.72 -6.23
CA GLU A 248 24.57 -1.66 -4.76
C GLU A 248 23.18 -1.25 -4.24
N MET A 249 22.51 -0.25 -4.85
CA MET A 249 21.14 0.15 -4.50
C MET A 249 20.14 -0.97 -4.73
N MET A 250 20.22 -1.66 -5.85
CA MET A 250 19.32 -2.80 -6.16
C MET A 250 19.57 -4.03 -5.27
N ASN A 251 20.67 -4.10 -4.55
CA ASN A 251 20.93 -5.14 -3.56
C ASN A 251 20.64 -4.71 -2.11
N ASP A 252 20.17 -3.47 -1.92
CA ASP A 252 19.71 -2.99 -0.62
C ASP A 252 18.26 -3.43 -0.40
N GLU A 253 18.01 -4.22 0.67
CA GLU A 253 16.69 -4.79 0.97
C GLU A 253 15.62 -3.72 1.27
N GLU A 254 16.01 -2.52 1.73
CA GLU A 254 15.09 -1.42 2.03
C GLU A 254 14.66 -0.67 0.76
N SER A 255 15.52 -0.64 -0.25
CA SER A 255 15.26 0.05 -1.52
C SER A 255 14.62 -0.85 -2.58
N LEU A 256 14.95 -2.14 -2.56
CA LEU A 256 14.57 -3.07 -3.61
C LEU A 256 13.09 -3.45 -3.58
N ILE A 257 12.44 -3.34 -4.74
CA ILE A 257 11.06 -3.77 -4.99
C ILE A 257 11.11 -5.03 -5.84
N ILE A 258 10.55 -6.15 -5.36
CA ILE A 258 10.36 -7.38 -6.16
C ILE A 258 9.02 -8.02 -5.78
N PHE A 259 8.16 -8.27 -6.76
CA PHE A 259 6.93 -9.02 -6.54
C PHE A 259 6.46 -9.75 -7.81
N TYR A 260 5.74 -10.87 -7.63
CA TYR A 260 5.14 -11.61 -8.73
C TYR A 260 3.89 -10.91 -9.25
N THR A 261 3.67 -11.06 -10.55
CA THR A 261 2.48 -10.57 -11.27
C THR A 261 2.04 -11.61 -12.30
N PRO A 262 0.82 -11.52 -12.86
CA PRO A 262 0.39 -12.37 -13.97
C PRO A 262 1.25 -12.23 -15.24
N LEU A 263 1.94 -11.10 -15.41
CA LEU A 263 2.85 -10.86 -16.55
C LEU A 263 4.28 -11.35 -16.31
N GLY A 264 4.60 -11.82 -15.09
CA GLY A 264 5.93 -12.26 -14.71
C GLY A 264 6.33 -11.74 -13.34
N MET A 265 7.32 -10.88 -13.27
CA MET A 265 7.81 -10.29 -12.04
C MET A 265 8.05 -8.80 -12.24
N GLU A 266 7.58 -7.98 -11.29
CA GLU A 266 7.99 -6.59 -11.20
C GLU A 266 9.25 -6.49 -10.37
N VAL A 267 10.23 -5.77 -10.89
CA VAL A 267 11.49 -5.47 -10.20
C VAL A 267 11.72 -3.98 -10.26
N GLY A 268 12.13 -3.39 -9.16
CA GLY A 268 12.34 -1.95 -9.10
C GLY A 268 13.07 -1.50 -7.85
N LEU A 269 13.08 -0.20 -7.66
CA LEU A 269 13.67 0.40 -6.46
C LEU A 269 12.90 1.64 -6.01
N ASN A 270 12.89 1.83 -4.70
CA ASN A 270 12.51 3.07 -4.06
C ASN A 270 13.69 4.05 -4.09
N HIS A 271 13.39 5.34 -4.22
CA HIS A 271 14.38 6.41 -4.21
C HIS A 271 13.79 7.70 -3.61
N ASP A 272 14.59 8.73 -3.38
CA ASP A 272 14.18 9.98 -2.69
C ASP A 272 12.96 10.69 -3.31
N PHE A 273 12.65 10.43 -4.57
CA PHE A 273 11.55 11.08 -5.29
C PHE A 273 10.39 10.14 -5.62
N GLY A 274 10.41 8.92 -5.11
CA GLY A 274 9.39 7.91 -5.35
C GLY A 274 9.97 6.54 -5.66
N TRP A 275 9.44 5.90 -6.67
CA TRP A 275 9.85 4.55 -7.06
C TRP A 275 9.79 4.35 -8.58
N VAL A 276 10.49 3.33 -9.05
CA VAL A 276 10.44 2.88 -10.44
C VAL A 276 10.41 1.35 -10.46
N THR A 277 9.54 0.76 -11.29
CA THR A 277 9.50 -0.68 -11.53
C THR A 277 9.56 -1.01 -13.02
N VAL A 278 9.95 -2.23 -13.32
CA VAL A 278 10.06 -2.78 -14.66
C VAL A 278 9.51 -4.20 -14.68
N THR A 279 8.66 -4.49 -15.64
CA THR A 279 8.09 -5.82 -15.85
C THR A 279 9.10 -6.79 -16.49
N TYR A 280 9.33 -7.93 -15.85
CA TYR A 280 10.21 -9.01 -16.31
C TYR A 280 9.41 -10.27 -16.65
N PRO A 281 8.88 -10.42 -17.87
CA PRO A 281 8.19 -11.66 -18.28
C PRO A 281 9.11 -12.86 -18.29
N ASP A 282 10.40 -12.62 -18.43
CA ASP A 282 11.47 -13.59 -18.53
C ASP A 282 12.32 -13.72 -17.24
N TYR A 283 11.77 -13.31 -16.09
CA TYR A 283 12.44 -13.29 -14.77
C TYR A 283 13.14 -14.59 -14.40
N LYS A 284 12.65 -15.75 -14.90
CA LYS A 284 13.26 -17.07 -14.67
C LYS A 284 14.71 -17.20 -15.13
N LYS A 285 15.16 -16.30 -16.02
CA LYS A 285 16.56 -16.24 -16.45
C LYS A 285 17.50 -15.75 -15.35
N TYR A 286 16.94 -14.99 -14.40
CA TYR A 286 17.65 -14.30 -13.32
C TYR A 286 17.42 -14.95 -11.97
N GLN A 287 16.61 -16.02 -11.91
CA GLN A 287 16.40 -16.77 -10.68
C GLN A 287 17.61 -17.65 -10.38
N ASN A 288 18.04 -17.64 -9.12
CA ASN A 288 18.97 -18.60 -8.64
C ASN A 288 18.38 -20.01 -8.77
N PRO A 289 19.11 -20.99 -9.32
CA PRO A 289 18.64 -22.38 -9.27
C PRO A 289 18.56 -22.82 -7.80
N LEU A 290 17.35 -23.10 -7.35
CA LEU A 290 17.04 -23.64 -6.02
C LEU A 290 17.69 -25.02 -5.83
#